data_b506eefe9f2474f1086507a358f481c1
#
_entry.id   b506eefe9f2474f1086507a358f481c1
#
_cell.length_a   1.000
_cell.length_b   1.000
_cell.length_c   1.000
_cell.angle_alpha   90.00
_cell.angle_beta   90.00
_cell.angle_gamma   90.00
#
_symmetry.space_group_name_H-M   'P 1'
#
loop_
_entity.id
_entity.type
_entity.pdbx_description
1 polymer ?
#
loop_
_entity_poly.entity_id
_entity_poly.type
_entity_poly.pdbx_seq_one_letter_code
_entity_poly.pdbx_strand_id
1 'polypeptide(L)'
;MQNVHNSSNPSTMNKEKNKETADETKKRLIKNAMKSEWAQVVQIYRDNLWIHKAKITRSGGTALHIAVSDGREEIVEELVNIIKASAQEVLWNRDEIGNTPLHTAAMLGNVKMCKCIAEVDKKLIGARNKDSETSFFMAASHGHKLTFLCLHSLCEPGEGYDYSNNGVEKV
;
A
#
# COMPACT_ATOMS: atom_id res chain seq x y z
N MET A 1 66.79 -33.82 1.54
CA MET A 1 66.59 -32.72 0.62
C MET A 1 65.21 -32.91 0.08
N GLN A 2 64.20 -32.25 0.65
CA GLN A 2 62.82 -32.31 0.21
C GLN A 2 62.28 -30.89 0.17
N ASN A 3 62.01 -30.39 -1.05
CA ASN A 3 61.35 -29.13 -1.31
C ASN A 3 59.88 -29.30 -1.06
N VAL A 4 59.34 -28.60 -0.09
CA VAL A 4 57.91 -28.47 0.12
C VAL A 4 57.44 -27.16 -0.56
N HIS A 5 56.79 -27.31 -1.70
CA HIS A 5 56.10 -26.19 -2.35
C HIS A 5 54.82 -25.93 -1.56
N ASN A 6 54.80 -24.78 -0.93
CA ASN A 6 53.61 -24.24 -0.28
C ASN A 6 52.80 -23.42 -1.33
N SER A 7 51.81 -24.05 -1.93
CA SER A 7 50.83 -23.37 -2.78
C SER A 7 49.80 -22.70 -1.90
N SER A 8 49.98 -21.44 -1.62
CA SER A 8 48.96 -20.57 -1.08
C SER A 8 47.92 -20.22 -2.16
N ASN A 9 46.73 -20.79 -2.05
CA ASN A 9 45.56 -20.41 -2.82
C ASN A 9 45.06 -19.03 -2.35
N PRO A 10 45.01 -18.02 -3.21
CA PRO A 10 44.29 -16.79 -2.95
C PRO A 10 42.92 -16.87 -3.64
N SER A 11 41.90 -17.29 -2.98
CA SER A 11 40.57 -17.06 -3.54
C SER A 11 39.46 -17.48 -2.55
N THR A 12 39.19 -16.70 -1.60
CA THR A 12 37.83 -16.51 -1.11
C THR A 12 37.71 -15.08 -0.58
N MET A 13 37.74 -14.10 -1.50
CA MET A 13 37.20 -12.82 -1.20
C MET A 13 35.68 -13.01 -1.04
N ASN A 14 35.29 -13.21 0.21
CA ASN A 14 33.94 -13.19 0.71
C ASN A 14 33.25 -11.90 0.19
N LYS A 15 32.41 -12.04 -0.82
CA LYS A 15 31.31 -11.11 -1.05
C LYS A 15 30.30 -11.35 0.07
N GLU A 16 30.59 -10.97 1.28
CA GLU A 16 29.58 -10.63 2.27
C GLU A 16 28.86 -9.40 1.71
N LYS A 17 27.82 -9.62 0.91
CA LYS A 17 26.78 -8.65 0.72
C LYS A 17 26.27 -8.35 2.12
N ASN A 18 26.67 -7.21 2.67
CA ASN A 18 26.16 -6.67 3.91
C ASN A 18 24.62 -6.66 3.78
N LYS A 19 23.97 -7.66 4.39
CA LYS A 19 22.51 -7.80 4.30
C LYS A 19 21.94 -6.70 5.17
N GLU A 20 21.43 -5.66 4.52
CA GLU A 20 20.77 -4.55 5.17
C GLU A 20 19.77 -5.05 6.21
N THR A 21 19.81 -4.51 7.42
CA THR A 21 18.90 -4.90 8.49
C THR A 21 17.47 -4.43 8.19
N ALA A 22 16.48 -5.08 8.80
CA ALA A 22 15.08 -4.69 8.64
C ALA A 22 14.84 -3.24 9.07
N ASP A 23 15.54 -2.77 10.11
CA ASP A 23 15.44 -1.41 10.62
C ASP A 23 16.04 -0.37 9.65
N GLU A 24 17.18 -0.69 9.05
CA GLU A 24 17.81 0.15 8.02
C GLU A 24 16.93 0.27 6.77
N THR A 25 16.37 -0.85 6.31
CA THR A 25 15.42 -0.85 5.18
C THR A 25 14.20 -0.01 5.47
N LYS A 26 13.63 -0.11 6.69
CA LYS A 26 12.49 0.72 7.10
C LYS A 26 12.84 2.20 7.17
N LYS A 27 14.00 2.56 7.71
CA LYS A 27 14.50 3.96 7.74
C LYS A 27 14.68 4.50 6.33
N ARG A 28 15.24 3.70 5.42
CA ARG A 28 15.40 4.05 4.01
C ARG A 28 14.05 4.26 3.32
N LEU A 29 13.07 3.38 3.57
CA LEU A 29 11.71 3.54 3.05
C LEU A 29 11.08 4.87 3.52
N ILE A 30 11.14 5.15 4.83
CA ILE A 30 10.62 6.40 5.40
C ILE A 30 11.27 7.62 4.72
N LYS A 31 12.60 7.64 4.65
CA LYS A 31 13.36 8.73 4.04
C LYS A 31 12.93 8.98 2.59
N ASN A 32 12.84 7.91 1.80
CA ASN A 32 12.53 8.02 0.36
C ASN A 32 11.07 8.44 0.15
N ALA A 33 10.13 7.88 0.91
CA ALA A 33 8.72 8.27 0.85
C ALA A 33 8.51 9.75 1.21
N MET A 34 9.18 10.23 2.28
CA MET A 34 9.09 11.64 2.70
C MET A 34 9.73 12.62 1.72
N LYS A 35 10.67 12.16 0.90
CA LYS A 35 11.31 12.95 -0.17
C LYS A 35 10.64 12.79 -1.52
N SER A 36 9.57 12.03 -1.61
CA SER A 36 8.92 11.66 -2.88
C SER A 36 9.88 10.98 -3.89
N GLU A 37 10.89 10.27 -3.39
CA GLU A 37 11.82 9.46 -4.18
C GLU A 37 11.17 8.12 -4.53
N TRP A 38 10.08 8.16 -5.30
CA TRP A 38 9.16 7.03 -5.49
C TRP A 38 9.79 5.84 -6.20
N ALA A 39 10.72 6.06 -7.12
CA ALA A 39 11.44 4.95 -7.77
C ALA A 39 12.19 4.07 -6.75
N GLN A 40 12.76 4.68 -5.70
CA GLN A 40 13.43 3.97 -4.62
C GLN A 40 12.43 3.24 -3.73
N VAL A 41 11.28 3.85 -3.45
CA VAL A 41 10.18 3.21 -2.68
C VAL A 41 9.69 1.94 -3.39
N VAL A 42 9.44 2.04 -4.69
CA VAL A 42 9.01 0.90 -5.52
C VAL A 42 10.05 -0.21 -5.49
N GLN A 43 11.34 0.11 -5.62
CA GLN A 43 12.40 -0.89 -5.57
C GLN A 43 12.46 -1.59 -4.20
N ILE A 44 12.31 -0.84 -3.10
CA ILE A 44 12.26 -1.42 -1.75
C ILE A 44 11.06 -2.37 -1.60
N TYR A 45 9.89 -2.02 -2.17
CA TYR A 45 8.70 -2.87 -2.17
C TYR A 45 8.91 -4.15 -2.96
N ARG A 46 9.60 -4.12 -4.12
CA ARG A 46 9.92 -5.30 -4.91
C ARG A 46 10.85 -6.27 -4.17
N ASP A 47 11.82 -5.72 -3.46
CA ASP A 47 12.87 -6.51 -2.81
C ASP A 47 12.43 -7.08 -1.45
N ASN A 48 11.38 -6.54 -0.82
CA ASN A 48 11.05 -6.83 0.57
C ASN A 48 9.54 -6.94 0.83
N LEU A 49 8.98 -8.14 0.79
CA LEU A 49 7.54 -8.35 1.00
C LEU A 49 7.04 -7.89 2.39
N TRP A 50 7.84 -8.09 3.43
CA TRP A 50 7.48 -7.71 4.79
C TRP A 50 7.28 -6.21 4.98
N ILE A 51 7.94 -5.38 4.14
CA ILE A 51 7.90 -3.92 4.25
C ILE A 51 6.54 -3.32 3.85
N HIS A 52 5.75 -4.06 3.07
CA HIS A 52 4.45 -3.58 2.57
C HIS A 52 3.49 -3.19 3.70
N LYS A 53 3.60 -3.86 4.87
CA LYS A 53 2.79 -3.60 6.06
C LYS A 53 3.41 -2.57 7.01
N ALA A 54 4.61 -2.08 6.70
CA ALA A 54 5.32 -1.18 7.59
C ALA A 54 4.58 0.16 7.73
N LYS A 55 4.19 0.48 8.95
CA LYS A 55 3.66 1.80 9.30
C LYS A 55 4.82 2.78 9.36
N ILE A 56 4.79 3.80 8.52
CA ILE A 56 5.90 4.73 8.32
C ILE A 56 5.52 6.20 8.56
N THR A 57 4.23 6.51 8.71
CA THR A 57 3.78 7.84 9.11
C THR A 57 3.45 7.88 10.60
N ARG A 58 3.41 9.09 11.17
CA ARG A 58 2.92 9.30 12.54
C ARG A 58 1.46 8.91 12.71
N SER A 59 0.66 9.04 11.66
CA SER A 59 -0.74 8.60 11.61
C SER A 59 -0.91 7.11 11.32
N GLY A 60 0.14 6.30 11.42
CA GLY A 60 0.05 4.85 11.23
C GLY A 60 -0.14 4.39 9.78
N GLY A 61 0.04 5.28 8.81
CA GLY A 61 -0.06 4.95 7.39
C GLY A 61 1.17 4.23 6.85
N THR A 62 0.98 3.46 5.77
CA THR A 62 2.05 2.81 4.99
C THR A 62 2.52 3.72 3.84
N ALA A 63 3.55 3.31 3.09
CA ALA A 63 3.98 4.06 1.90
C ALA A 63 2.87 4.17 0.84
N LEU A 64 1.99 3.17 0.73
CA LEU A 64 0.83 3.25 -0.17
C LEU A 64 -0.14 4.36 0.26
N HIS A 65 -0.38 4.56 1.58
CA HIS A 65 -1.20 5.68 2.06
C HIS A 65 -0.59 7.03 1.65
N ILE A 66 0.74 7.18 1.76
CA ILE A 66 1.42 8.42 1.33
C ILE A 66 1.28 8.61 -0.18
N ALA A 67 1.55 7.59 -0.99
CA ALA A 67 1.46 7.68 -2.45
C ALA A 67 0.05 8.10 -2.91
N VAL A 68 -1.00 7.56 -2.26
CA VAL A 68 -2.40 7.96 -2.51
C VAL A 68 -2.63 9.41 -2.09
N SER A 69 -2.21 9.81 -0.89
CA SER A 69 -2.36 11.18 -0.39
C SER A 69 -1.64 12.22 -1.25
N ASP A 70 -0.49 11.85 -1.82
CA ASP A 70 0.30 12.70 -2.71
C ASP A 70 -0.23 12.73 -4.16
N GLY A 71 -1.31 11.99 -4.46
CA GLY A 71 -1.91 11.94 -5.79
C GLY A 71 -1.04 11.27 -6.86
N ARG A 72 -0.15 10.35 -6.47
CA ARG A 72 0.82 9.70 -7.38
C ARG A 72 0.21 8.48 -8.06
N GLU A 73 -0.62 8.69 -9.07
CA GLU A 73 -1.41 7.64 -9.73
C GLU A 73 -0.56 6.48 -10.25
N GLU A 74 0.52 6.76 -11.00
CA GLU A 74 1.39 5.73 -11.57
C GLU A 74 2.11 4.93 -10.48
N ILE A 75 2.52 5.60 -9.40
CA ILE A 75 3.18 4.95 -8.25
C ILE A 75 2.17 4.07 -7.50
N VAL A 76 0.95 4.57 -7.29
CA VAL A 76 -0.12 3.77 -6.64
C VAL A 76 -0.39 2.52 -7.45
N GLU A 77 -0.53 2.64 -8.78
CA GLU A 77 -0.74 1.49 -9.67
C GLU A 77 0.42 0.49 -9.58
N GLU A 78 1.66 0.96 -9.58
CA GLU A 78 2.84 0.10 -9.49
C GLU A 78 2.93 -0.60 -8.12
N LEU A 79 2.73 0.12 -7.01
CA LEU A 79 2.71 -0.46 -5.67
C LEU A 79 1.57 -1.47 -5.50
N VAL A 80 0.38 -1.17 -6.00
CA VAL A 80 -0.78 -2.07 -5.96
C VAL A 80 -0.50 -3.36 -6.75
N ASN A 81 0.14 -3.27 -7.91
CA ASN A 81 0.52 -4.44 -8.71
C ASN A 81 1.54 -5.33 -7.98
N ILE A 82 2.52 -4.73 -7.29
CA ILE A 82 3.49 -5.46 -6.47
C ILE A 82 2.76 -6.17 -5.30
N ILE A 83 1.87 -5.45 -4.61
CA ILE A 83 1.09 -5.96 -3.47
C ILE A 83 0.16 -7.09 -3.92
N LYS A 84 -0.55 -6.92 -5.04
CA LYS A 84 -1.45 -7.94 -5.60
C LYS A 84 -0.73 -9.28 -5.84
N ALA A 85 0.50 -9.23 -6.31
CA ALA A 85 1.30 -10.42 -6.58
C ALA A 85 1.79 -11.14 -5.32
N SER A 86 1.81 -10.48 -4.16
CA SER A 86 2.47 -10.96 -2.94
C SER A 86 1.55 -11.13 -1.73
N ALA A 87 0.73 -10.14 -1.45
CA ALA A 87 -0.02 -10.10 -0.20
C ALA A 87 -1.20 -9.12 -0.30
N GLN A 88 -2.28 -9.56 -0.93
CA GLN A 88 -3.48 -8.74 -1.15
C GLN A 88 -4.04 -8.13 0.14
N GLU A 89 -3.91 -8.82 1.28
CA GLU A 89 -4.35 -8.33 2.58
C GLU A 89 -3.62 -7.05 3.04
N VAL A 90 -2.51 -6.68 2.41
CA VAL A 90 -1.81 -5.41 2.69
C VAL A 90 -2.68 -4.20 2.37
N LEU A 91 -3.59 -4.31 1.40
CA LEU A 91 -4.53 -3.24 1.06
C LEU A 91 -5.52 -2.92 2.19
N TRP A 92 -5.70 -3.85 3.15
CA TRP A 92 -6.52 -3.67 4.34
C TRP A 92 -5.81 -2.95 5.49
N ASN A 93 -4.53 -2.60 5.33
CA ASN A 93 -3.84 -1.81 6.35
C ASN A 93 -4.57 -0.49 6.60
N ARG A 94 -4.71 -0.18 7.88
CA ARG A 94 -5.45 0.99 8.35
C ARG A 94 -4.49 1.97 9.03
N ASP A 95 -4.73 3.23 8.80
CA ASP A 95 -4.10 4.31 9.58
C ASP A 95 -4.75 4.44 10.98
N GLU A 96 -4.38 5.48 11.73
CA GLU A 96 -4.90 5.70 13.09
C GLU A 96 -6.38 6.05 13.15
N ILE A 97 -6.96 6.61 12.08
CA ILE A 97 -8.40 6.88 11.99
C ILE A 97 -9.17 5.71 11.34
N GLY A 98 -8.48 4.63 11.03
CA GLY A 98 -9.06 3.41 10.48
C GLY A 98 -9.22 3.42 8.97
N ASN A 99 -8.70 4.42 8.26
CA ASN A 99 -8.76 4.49 6.82
C ASN A 99 -7.81 3.48 6.17
N THR A 100 -8.30 2.78 5.16
CA THR A 100 -7.47 2.06 4.19
C THR A 100 -7.03 3.04 3.09
N PRO A 101 -6.05 2.69 2.24
CA PRO A 101 -5.70 3.49 1.07
C PRO A 101 -6.90 3.84 0.18
N LEU A 102 -7.90 2.94 0.08
CA LEU A 102 -9.11 3.19 -0.70
C LEU A 102 -9.98 4.30 -0.11
N HIS A 103 -10.10 4.41 1.22
CA HIS A 103 -10.81 5.52 1.86
C HIS A 103 -10.17 6.85 1.47
N THR A 104 -8.85 6.96 1.55
CA THR A 104 -8.10 8.17 1.19
C THR A 104 -8.28 8.50 -0.30
N ALA A 105 -8.18 7.52 -1.19
CA ALA A 105 -8.39 7.73 -2.62
C ALA A 105 -9.82 8.23 -2.94
N ALA A 106 -10.82 7.68 -2.24
CA ALA A 106 -12.23 8.06 -2.39
C ALA A 106 -12.49 9.47 -1.86
N MET A 107 -11.90 9.83 -0.71
CA MET A 107 -11.97 11.17 -0.14
C MET A 107 -11.35 12.23 -1.06
N LEU A 108 -10.28 11.89 -1.76
CA LEU A 108 -9.62 12.77 -2.74
C LEU A 108 -10.34 12.82 -4.10
N GLY A 109 -11.33 11.96 -4.32
CA GLY A 109 -12.07 11.88 -5.59
C GLY A 109 -11.27 11.30 -6.76
N ASN A 110 -10.18 10.57 -6.48
CA ASN A 110 -9.33 10.02 -7.52
C ASN A 110 -9.88 8.69 -8.06
N VAL A 111 -10.61 8.79 -9.17
CA VAL A 111 -11.27 7.65 -9.82
C VAL A 111 -10.27 6.55 -10.21
N LYS A 112 -9.10 6.93 -10.77
CA LYS A 112 -8.11 5.98 -11.26
C LYS A 112 -7.51 5.16 -10.11
N MET A 113 -7.14 5.82 -9.01
CA MET A 113 -6.63 5.13 -7.82
C MET A 113 -7.70 4.26 -7.16
N CYS A 114 -8.93 4.75 -7.04
CA CYS A 114 -10.03 3.98 -6.47
C CYS A 114 -10.28 2.70 -7.27
N LYS A 115 -10.32 2.81 -8.60
CA LYS A 115 -10.49 1.67 -9.49
C LYS A 115 -9.35 0.67 -9.32
N CYS A 116 -8.11 1.13 -9.42
CA CYS A 116 -6.91 0.29 -9.30
C CYS A 116 -6.88 -0.51 -7.99
N ILE A 117 -7.19 0.13 -6.85
CA ILE A 117 -7.17 -0.52 -5.53
C ILE A 117 -8.37 -1.47 -5.38
N ALA A 118 -9.57 -1.03 -5.73
CA ALA A 118 -10.79 -1.81 -5.55
C ALA A 118 -10.88 -3.03 -6.48
N GLU A 119 -10.29 -2.99 -7.66
CA GLU A 119 -10.24 -4.14 -8.58
C GLU A 119 -9.41 -5.30 -8.03
N VAL A 120 -8.47 -5.05 -7.12
CA VAL A 120 -7.70 -6.13 -6.47
C VAL A 120 -8.55 -6.84 -5.41
N ASP A 121 -9.32 -6.09 -4.63
CA ASP A 121 -10.25 -6.65 -3.66
C ASP A 121 -11.47 -5.73 -3.49
N LYS A 122 -12.56 -6.10 -4.13
CA LYS A 122 -13.83 -5.35 -4.10
C LYS A 122 -14.40 -5.18 -2.70
N LYS A 123 -14.09 -6.10 -1.77
CA LYS A 123 -14.55 -6.03 -0.37
C LYS A 123 -14.03 -4.79 0.36
N LEU A 124 -12.92 -4.21 -0.11
CA LEU A 124 -12.41 -2.95 0.44
C LEU A 124 -13.40 -1.79 0.32
N ILE A 125 -14.31 -1.82 -0.66
CA ILE A 125 -15.34 -0.78 -0.84
C ILE A 125 -16.24 -0.71 0.38
N GLY A 126 -16.57 -1.86 0.99
CA GLY A 126 -17.37 -1.97 2.21
C GLY A 126 -16.59 -1.89 3.52
N ALA A 127 -15.27 -1.75 3.47
CA ALA A 127 -14.47 -1.58 4.68
C ALA A 127 -14.88 -0.30 5.40
N ARG A 128 -15.04 -0.36 6.73
CA ARG A 128 -15.43 0.79 7.56
C ARG A 128 -14.23 1.31 8.33
N ASN A 129 -14.05 2.64 8.37
CA ASN A 129 -13.09 3.29 9.25
C ASN A 129 -13.63 3.37 10.70
N LYS A 130 -12.95 4.10 11.60
CA LYS A 130 -13.37 4.24 13.00
C LYS A 130 -14.68 5.01 13.17
N ASP A 131 -15.01 5.87 12.22
CA ASP A 131 -16.28 6.63 12.19
C ASP A 131 -17.40 5.85 11.46
N SER A 132 -17.18 4.54 11.21
CA SER A 132 -18.10 3.66 10.48
C SER A 132 -18.35 4.05 9.02
N GLU A 133 -17.51 4.90 8.46
CA GLU A 133 -17.59 5.35 7.08
C GLU A 133 -16.94 4.35 6.12
N THR A 134 -17.54 4.16 4.95
CA THR A 134 -16.97 3.37 3.85
C THR A 134 -16.31 4.29 2.81
N SER A 135 -15.46 3.74 1.96
CA SER A 135 -14.88 4.47 0.83
C SER A 135 -15.96 5.02 -0.11
N PHE A 136 -17.06 4.29 -0.25
CA PHE A 136 -18.23 4.70 -1.01
C PHE A 136 -18.89 5.96 -0.41
N PHE A 137 -19.10 5.94 0.92
CA PHE A 137 -19.63 7.09 1.65
C PHE A 137 -18.68 8.29 1.58
N MET A 138 -17.36 8.08 1.71
CA MET A 138 -16.36 9.14 1.60
C MET A 138 -16.45 9.86 0.25
N ALA A 139 -16.57 9.13 -0.86
CA ALA A 139 -16.75 9.73 -2.18
C ALA A 139 -18.02 10.57 -2.26
N ALA A 140 -19.13 10.08 -1.71
CA ALA A 140 -20.42 10.79 -1.72
C ALA A 140 -20.38 12.07 -0.86
N SER A 141 -19.89 11.96 0.39
CA SER A 141 -19.84 13.07 1.35
C SER A 141 -18.94 14.22 0.90
N HIS A 142 -17.89 13.90 0.12
CA HIS A 142 -16.99 14.90 -0.46
C HIS A 142 -17.42 15.38 -1.87
N GLY A 143 -18.59 14.95 -2.36
CA GLY A 143 -19.14 15.42 -3.64
C GLY A 143 -18.47 14.82 -4.88
N HIS A 144 -17.74 13.74 -4.75
CA HIS A 144 -16.99 13.12 -5.84
C HIS A 144 -17.86 12.14 -6.64
N LYS A 145 -18.81 12.67 -7.41
CA LYS A 145 -19.79 11.90 -8.18
C LYS A 145 -19.16 10.82 -9.05
N LEU A 146 -18.08 11.13 -9.77
CA LEU A 146 -17.45 10.13 -10.67
C LEU A 146 -16.81 8.98 -9.89
N THR A 147 -16.18 9.29 -8.77
CA THR A 147 -15.60 8.26 -7.87
C THR A 147 -16.69 7.40 -7.26
N PHE A 148 -17.78 8.02 -6.79
CA PHE A 148 -18.95 7.31 -6.30
C PHE A 148 -19.50 6.32 -7.35
N LEU A 149 -19.74 6.80 -8.59
CA LEU A 149 -20.25 5.96 -9.66
C LEU A 149 -19.28 4.83 -10.05
N CYS A 150 -17.98 5.12 -10.04
CA CYS A 150 -16.95 4.11 -10.29
C CYS A 150 -16.99 3.01 -9.22
N LEU A 151 -16.99 3.36 -7.94
CA LEU A 151 -17.05 2.39 -6.85
C LEU A 151 -18.37 1.60 -6.89
N HIS A 152 -19.49 2.27 -7.19
CA HIS A 152 -20.78 1.62 -7.37
C HIS A 152 -20.75 0.56 -8.49
N SER A 153 -20.12 0.88 -9.62
CA SER A 153 -20.04 -0.05 -10.76
C SER A 153 -19.17 -1.29 -10.48
N LEU A 154 -18.29 -1.22 -9.48
CA LEU A 154 -17.44 -2.33 -9.06
C LEU A 154 -18.13 -3.25 -8.04
N CYS A 155 -19.22 -2.80 -7.41
CA CYS A 155 -20.00 -3.62 -6.50
C CYS A 155 -20.79 -4.68 -7.27
N GLU A 156 -20.94 -5.87 -6.68
CA GLU A 156 -21.83 -6.89 -7.24
C GLU A 156 -23.30 -6.41 -7.14
N PRO A 157 -24.19 -6.88 -8.04
CA PRO A 157 -25.61 -6.56 -7.98
C PRO A 157 -26.21 -6.93 -6.61
N GLY A 158 -26.67 -5.92 -5.87
CA GLY A 158 -27.23 -6.08 -4.51
C GLY A 158 -26.30 -5.72 -3.36
N GLU A 159 -24.98 -5.68 -3.57
CA GLU A 159 -24.01 -5.34 -2.50
C GLU A 159 -23.81 -3.82 -2.33
N GLY A 160 -24.03 -3.02 -3.39
CA GLY A 160 -23.81 -1.57 -3.34
C GLY A 160 -24.71 -0.82 -2.35
N TYR A 161 -25.85 -1.42 -1.98
CA TYR A 161 -26.75 -0.84 -0.98
C TYR A 161 -26.20 -0.93 0.44
N ASP A 162 -25.51 -2.04 0.76
CA ASP A 162 -24.92 -2.24 2.09
C ASP A 162 -23.68 -1.38 2.32
N TYR A 163 -22.94 -1.06 1.26
CA TYR A 163 -21.74 -0.24 1.36
C TYR A 163 -22.02 1.25 1.53
N SER A 164 -23.19 1.74 1.13
CA SER A 164 -23.61 3.14 1.26
C SER A 164 -24.19 3.48 2.64
N ASN A 165 -24.60 2.46 3.41
CA ASN A 165 -25.17 2.66 4.73
C ASN A 165 -24.09 2.89 5.79
N ASN A 166 -24.20 4.03 6.47
CA ASN A 166 -23.33 4.44 7.60
C ASN A 166 -23.59 3.66 8.88
N GLY A 167 -23.91 2.36 8.82
CA GLY A 167 -24.10 1.56 10.02
C GLY A 167 -25.30 1.96 10.90
N VAL A 168 -26.26 2.68 10.36
CA VAL A 168 -27.55 2.84 11.04
C VAL A 168 -28.23 1.49 10.98
N GLU A 169 -27.96 0.65 11.98
CA GLU A 169 -28.81 -0.51 12.23
C GLU A 169 -30.23 0.01 12.39
N LYS A 170 -31.14 -0.56 11.61
CA LYS A 170 -32.58 -0.37 11.87
C LYS A 170 -32.85 -1.02 13.23
N VAL A 171 -33.04 -0.19 14.26
CA VAL A 171 -33.66 -0.60 15.51
C VAL A 171 -35.11 -0.98 15.21
#